data_0ed57aa2b9cd6d3a24fce826d5ad6a28
#
_entry.id   0ed57aa2b9cd6d3a24fce826d5ad6a28
#
_cell.length_a   1.000
_cell.length_b   1.000
_cell.length_c   1.000
_cell.angle_alpha   90.00
_cell.angle_beta   90.00
_cell.angle_gamma   90.00
#
_symmetry.space_group_name_H-M   'P 1'
#
loop_
_entity.id
_entity.type
_entity.pdbx_description
1 polymer ?
#
loop_
_entity_poly.entity_id
_entity_poly.type
_entity_poly.pdbx_seq_one_letter_code
_entity_poly.pdbx_strand_id
1 'polypeptide(L)' 'MKKINITTARKLFSKGEKIYVLPNKVALGNPWVSPSLIEKINGETFDYIINAYCAYMPRELGTRCAFYVND' A
#
# COMPACT_ATOMS: atom_id res chain seq x y z
N MET A 1 13.16 2.26 -1.57
CA MET A 1 11.93 2.56 -0.83
C MET A 1 12.09 2.21 0.64
N LYS A 2 11.39 2.92 1.49
CA LYS A 2 11.43 2.72 2.94
C LYS A 2 10.09 2.18 3.42
N LYS A 3 10.12 1.12 4.23
CA LYS A 3 8.90 0.54 4.81
C LYS A 3 8.39 1.42 5.95
N ILE A 4 7.08 1.62 5.99
CA ILE A 4 6.40 2.37 7.06
C ILE A 4 5.24 1.55 7.59
N ASN A 5 4.74 1.91 8.78
CA ASN A 5 3.58 1.23 9.34
C ASN A 5 2.28 1.88 8.83
N ILE A 6 1.16 1.21 9.09
CA ILE A 6 -0.15 1.65 8.60
C ILE A 6 -0.56 3.02 9.17
N THR A 7 -0.21 3.31 10.41
CA THR A 7 -0.54 4.60 11.04
C THR A 7 0.16 5.74 10.32
N THR A 8 1.45 5.57 10.02
CA THR A 8 2.24 6.55 9.27
C THR A 8 1.71 6.68 7.85
N ALA A 9 1.40 5.55 7.19
CA ALA A 9 0.85 5.55 5.84
C ALA A 9 -0.46 6.35 5.77
N ARG A 10 -1.35 6.15 6.73
CA ARG A 10 -2.62 6.87 6.80
C ARG A 10 -2.42 8.38 6.93
N LYS A 11 -1.48 8.79 7.79
CA LYS A 11 -1.17 10.22 7.96
C LYS A 11 -0.62 10.84 6.69
N LEU A 12 0.33 10.16 6.03
CA LEU A 12 0.93 10.67 4.81
C LEU A 12 -0.08 10.74 3.67
N PHE A 13 -0.93 9.72 3.55
CA PHE A 13 -2.01 9.72 2.58
C PHE A 13 -2.94 10.92 2.76
N SER A 14 -3.29 11.24 4.01
CA SER A 14 -4.15 12.39 4.32
C SER A 14 -3.51 13.72 3.91
N LYS A 15 -2.20 13.78 3.89
CA LYS A 15 -1.45 14.96 3.45
C LYS A 15 -1.25 15.04 1.94
N GLY A 16 -1.73 14.04 1.19
CA GLY A 16 -1.55 13.98 -0.25
C GLY A 16 -0.24 13.37 -0.70
N GLU A 17 0.50 12.75 0.20
CA GLU A 17 1.76 12.08 -0.13
C GLU A 17 1.50 10.77 -0.86
N LYS A 18 2.45 10.38 -1.69
CA LYS A 18 2.38 9.11 -2.43
C LYS A 18 2.81 7.96 -1.54
N ILE A 19 1.96 6.95 -1.46
CA ILE A 19 2.22 5.73 -0.69
C ILE A 19 2.22 4.55 -1.64
N TYR A 20 3.13 3.60 -1.42
CA TYR A 20 3.19 2.37 -2.20
C TYR A 20 2.80 1.19 -1.32
N VAL A 21 2.11 0.22 -1.91
CA VAL A 21 1.58 -0.92 -1.18
C VAL A 21 1.95 -2.23 -1.88
N LEU A 22 2.29 -3.22 -1.07
CA LEU A 22 2.53 -4.60 -1.52
C LEU A 22 1.78 -5.55 -0.60
N PRO A 23 1.43 -6.76 -1.08
CA PRO A 23 1.02 -7.82 -0.17
C PRO A 23 2.13 -8.09 0.85
N ASN A 24 1.77 -8.37 2.09
CA ASN A 24 2.77 -8.46 3.17
C ASN A 24 3.76 -9.62 3.04
N LYS A 25 3.46 -10.63 2.21
CA LYS A 25 4.38 -11.75 1.96
C LYS A 25 5.27 -11.52 0.74
N VAL A 26 5.08 -10.42 0.03
CA VAL A 26 5.88 -10.09 -1.15
C VAL A 26 7.03 -9.20 -0.71
N ALA A 27 8.26 -9.62 -1.04
CA ALA A 27 9.45 -8.82 -0.73
C ALA A 27 9.53 -7.63 -1.68
N LEU A 28 10.03 -6.51 -1.17
CA LEU A 28 10.36 -5.37 -1.99
C LEU A 28 11.46 -5.78 -2.97
N GLY A 29 11.26 -5.47 -4.25
CA GLY A 29 12.18 -5.91 -5.30
C GLY A 29 11.78 -7.22 -5.97
N ASN A 30 10.64 -7.79 -5.60
CA ASN A 30 10.12 -8.98 -6.26
C ASN A 30 9.92 -8.69 -7.74
N PRO A 31 10.44 -9.55 -8.66
CA PRO A 31 10.35 -9.28 -10.10
C PRO A 31 8.95 -9.46 -10.68
N TRP A 32 8.06 -10.14 -9.98
CA TRP A 32 6.72 -10.47 -10.48
C TRP A 32 5.63 -9.56 -9.94
N VAL A 33 5.85 -8.92 -8.78
CA VAL A 33 4.86 -8.08 -8.14
C VAL A 33 5.51 -6.74 -7.78
N SER A 34 5.06 -5.69 -8.45
CA SER A 34 5.55 -4.33 -8.19
C SER A 34 4.68 -3.63 -7.17
N PRO A 35 5.26 -2.71 -6.37
CA PRO A 35 4.46 -1.88 -5.47
C PRO A 35 3.41 -1.09 -6.24
N SER A 36 2.19 -1.04 -5.71
CA SER A 36 1.10 -0.26 -6.28
C SER A 36 1.07 1.12 -5.64
N LEU A 37 1.05 2.15 -6.47
CA LEU A 37 0.92 3.53 -5.99
C LEU A 37 -0.52 3.78 -5.55
N ILE A 38 -0.67 4.33 -4.35
CA ILE A 38 -1.95 4.85 -3.90
C ILE A 38 -1.77 6.33 -3.56
N GLU A 39 -2.71 7.13 -3.99
CA GLU A 39 -2.71 8.55 -3.69
C GLU A 39 -4.14 9.06 -3.56
N LYS A 40 -4.29 10.19 -2.90
CA LYS A 40 -5.61 10.75 -2.61
C LYS A 40 -6.19 11.39 -3.87
N ILE A 41 -6.97 10.60 -4.60
CA ILE A 41 -7.63 11.03 -5.84
C ILE A 41 -9.13 10.81 -5.68
N ASN A 42 -9.93 11.74 -6.19
CA ASN A 42 -11.39 11.62 -6.27
C ASN A 42 -12.12 11.44 -4.93
N GLY A 43 -11.51 11.90 -3.83
CA GLY A 43 -12.17 11.85 -2.53
C GLY A 43 -12.22 10.49 -1.87
N GLU A 44 -11.58 9.47 -2.43
CA GLU A 44 -11.53 8.15 -1.81
C GLU A 44 -10.74 8.19 -0.52
N THR A 45 -11.20 7.42 0.48
CA THR A 45 -10.49 7.33 1.75
C THR A 45 -9.37 6.29 1.69
N PHE A 46 -8.39 6.44 2.57
CA PHE A 46 -7.32 5.47 2.71
C PHE A 46 -7.89 4.07 2.99
N ASP A 47 -8.82 3.96 3.93
CA ASP A 47 -9.39 2.67 4.32
C ASP A 47 -10.16 2.01 3.16
N TYR A 48 -10.88 2.79 2.38
CA TYR A 48 -11.57 2.27 1.20
C TYR A 48 -10.59 1.66 0.21
N ILE A 49 -9.52 2.38 -0.12
CA ILE A 49 -8.53 1.92 -1.08
C ILE A 49 -7.83 0.66 -0.59
N ILE A 50 -7.45 0.62 0.68
CA ILE A 50 -6.74 -0.53 1.25
C ILE A 50 -7.66 -1.75 1.35
N ASN A 51 -8.91 -1.56 1.73
CA ASN A 51 -9.88 -2.66 1.77
C ASN A 51 -10.11 -3.26 0.38
N ALA A 52 -10.21 -2.41 -0.64
CA ALA A 52 -10.37 -2.87 -2.01
C ALA A 52 -9.13 -3.64 -2.49
N TYR A 53 -7.94 -3.13 -2.17
CA TYR A 53 -6.69 -3.81 -2.51
C TYR A 53 -6.62 -5.20 -1.87
N CYS A 54 -6.95 -5.30 -0.59
CA CYS A 54 -6.92 -6.57 0.15
C CYS A 54 -7.96 -7.56 -0.37
N ALA A 55 -9.12 -7.07 -0.80
CA ALA A 55 -10.19 -7.93 -1.32
C ALA A 55 -9.78 -8.66 -2.60
N TYR A 56 -8.94 -8.04 -3.43
CA TYR A 56 -8.50 -8.62 -4.70
C TYR A 56 -7.11 -9.25 -4.64
N MET A 57 -6.47 -9.20 -3.48
CA MET A 57 -5.12 -9.74 -3.32
C MET A 57 -5.17 -11.26 -3.17
N PRO A 58 -4.39 -12.02 -3.96
CA PRO A 58 -4.29 -13.47 -3.77
C PRO A 58 -3.74 -13.81 -2.39
N ARG A 59 -4.34 -14.80 -1.73
CA ARG A 59 -3.93 -15.21 -0.38
C ARG A 59 -2.49 -15.71 -0.31
N GLU A 60 -1.98 -16.27 -1.40
CA GLU A 60 -0.59 -16.74 -1.49
C GLU A 60 0.40 -15.59 -1.31
N LEU A 61 -0.01 -14.37 -1.67
CA LEU A 61 0.83 -13.19 -1.55
C LEU A 61 0.70 -12.50 -0.20
N GLY A 62 -0.34 -12.82 0.56
CA GLY A 62 -0.54 -12.27 1.88
C GLY A 62 -2.00 -11.99 2.19
N THR A 63 -2.26 -11.62 3.44
CA THR A 63 -3.61 -11.26 3.91
C THR A 63 -3.68 -9.81 4.37
N ARG A 64 -2.55 -9.11 4.38
CA ARG A 64 -2.42 -7.71 4.78
C ARG A 64 -1.54 -6.97 3.80
N CYS A 65 -1.57 -5.65 3.89
CA CYS A 65 -0.73 -4.78 3.07
C CYS A 65 0.51 -4.35 3.84
N ALA A 66 1.62 -4.27 3.13
CA ALA A 66 2.82 -3.60 3.60
C ALA A 66 2.93 -2.26 2.87
N PHE A 67 3.37 -1.23 3.57
CA PHE A 67 3.39 0.14 3.05
C PHE A 67 4.81 0.65 2.91
N TYR A 68 5.04 1.41 1.85
CA TYR A 68 6.36 1.94 1.53
C TYR A 68 6.24 3.37 1.01
N VAL A 69 7.30 4.13 1.20
CA VAL A 69 7.43 5.48 0.63
C VAL A 69 8.77 5.57 -0.08
N ASN A 70 8.90 6.53 -1.00
CA ASN A 70 10.19 6.84 -1.60
C ASN A 70 11.09 7.46 -0.55
N ASP A 71 12.37 7.13 -0.63
CA ASP A 71 13.38 7.69 0.29
C ASP A 71 13.62 9.17 0.05
#